data_d0399cbdebc93d5bb9909e747af7f5fd
#
_entry.id   d0399cbdebc93d5bb9909e747af7f5fd
#
_cell.length_a   1.000
_cell.length_b   1.000
_cell.length_c   1.000
_cell.angle_alpha   90.00
_cell.angle_beta   90.00
_cell.angle_gamma   90.00
#
_symmetry.space_group_name_H-M   'P 1'
#
loop_
_entity.id
_entity.type
_entity.pdbx_description
1 polymer ?
#
loop_
_entity_poly.entity_id
_entity_poly.type
_entity_poly.pdbx_seq_one_letter_code
_entity_poly.pdbx_strand_id
1 'polypeptide(L)'
;MRKYRLLTVVLMLVLTALPLVACRQPNTNEGLRPITVVLDWTPNTNHTGLYVAQAEGYFEEQGLDVTIMLPGDAGVIQTVASGNAHFGVSYQEELTLARVQRVPALSIAAVIQHNTSGFASPVAKNIKSPKDFVGKTYGGWGSPVEEAVIESVMQLEGVSARDVNFINIGDVDFFTAVQRDIDFAWAFYAWTGIEAELRNFPLNMIYVKDLSPQLDYYTPILITSEQLAADDPELVKAFMAAVTQGYEFAMANPEAAAEILLAAEPDLDPDLVRASQAWLADKYQDDAPRWGQQKLEVWEGYTEWMLSKGLLEKEIDVKQAFTNDFLPDR
;
A
#
# COMPACT_ATOMS: atom_id res chain seq x y z
N MET A 1 -90.87 15.03 39.76
CA MET A 1 -90.73 13.69 40.38
C MET A 1 -89.49 13.02 39.77
N ARG A 2 -88.68 12.48 40.63
CA ARG A 2 -87.48 11.64 40.46
C ARG A 2 -86.20 12.30 39.91
N LYS A 3 -85.34 12.58 40.86
CA LYS A 3 -83.93 12.92 40.77
C LYS A 3 -83.14 11.64 40.40
N TYR A 4 -82.24 11.72 39.40
CA TYR A 4 -81.19 10.72 39.26
C TYR A 4 -79.87 11.44 39.42
N ARG A 5 -79.16 11.02 40.48
CA ARG A 5 -77.78 11.40 40.77
C ARG A 5 -76.84 10.70 39.82
N LEU A 6 -76.09 11.43 39.00
CA LEU A 6 -74.95 10.86 38.28
C LEU A 6 -73.74 10.81 39.24
N LEU A 7 -73.31 9.61 39.48
CA LEU A 7 -72.04 9.33 40.17
C LEU A 7 -70.90 9.44 39.13
N THR A 8 -70.08 10.48 39.21
CA THR A 8 -68.89 10.64 38.37
C THR A 8 -67.74 9.86 39.04
N VAL A 9 -67.35 8.74 38.48
CA VAL A 9 -66.16 7.99 38.84
C VAL A 9 -64.99 8.65 38.15
N VAL A 10 -64.14 9.36 38.92
CA VAL A 10 -62.86 9.89 38.47
C VAL A 10 -61.85 8.73 38.49
N LEU A 11 -61.55 8.15 37.32
CA LEU A 11 -60.50 7.19 37.17
C LEU A 11 -59.16 7.92 37.04
N MET A 12 -58.40 7.91 38.13
CA MET A 12 -57.05 8.50 38.21
C MET A 12 -56.07 7.56 37.45
N LEU A 13 -55.76 7.86 36.21
CA LEU A 13 -54.71 7.20 35.46
C LEU A 13 -53.36 7.71 36.00
N VAL A 14 -52.71 6.93 36.84
CA VAL A 14 -51.30 7.13 37.19
C VAL A 14 -50.44 6.63 36.02
N LEU A 15 -50.04 7.53 35.12
CA LEU A 15 -48.98 7.24 34.17
C LEU A 15 -47.64 7.17 34.92
N THR A 16 -47.19 5.96 35.21
CA THR A 16 -45.79 5.72 35.61
C THR A 16 -44.89 6.00 34.42
N ALA A 17 -44.29 7.18 34.38
CA ALA A 17 -43.19 7.51 33.48
C ALA A 17 -41.96 6.70 33.90
N LEU A 18 -41.75 5.53 33.29
CA LEU A 18 -40.46 4.85 33.32
C LEU A 18 -39.48 5.74 32.56
N PRO A 19 -38.36 6.15 33.19
CA PRO A 19 -37.28 6.78 32.41
C PRO A 19 -36.74 5.71 31.46
N LEU A 20 -36.92 5.89 30.16
CA LEU A 20 -36.13 5.23 29.15
C LEU A 20 -34.69 5.67 29.40
N VAL A 21 -33.95 4.90 30.16
CA VAL A 21 -32.48 4.96 30.13
C VAL A 21 -32.13 4.42 28.76
N ALA A 22 -32.09 5.33 27.78
CA ALA A 22 -31.41 5.06 26.54
C ALA A 22 -29.96 4.75 26.94
N CYS A 23 -29.57 3.49 26.87
CA CYS A 23 -28.18 3.09 26.85
C CYS A 23 -27.58 3.79 25.61
N ARG A 24 -27.10 5.02 25.80
CA ARG A 24 -26.20 5.67 24.88
C ARG A 24 -24.96 4.77 24.92
N GLN A 25 -24.77 3.95 23.90
CA GLN A 25 -23.47 3.32 23.71
C GLN A 25 -22.45 4.45 23.81
N PRO A 26 -21.44 4.33 24.66
CA PRO A 26 -20.39 5.34 24.68
C PRO A 26 -19.85 5.45 23.24
N ASN A 27 -19.81 6.67 22.73
CA ASN A 27 -19.14 6.96 21.48
C ASN A 27 -17.67 6.66 21.78
N THR A 28 -17.16 5.52 21.34
CA THR A 28 -15.81 5.04 21.67
C THR A 28 -14.73 6.01 21.15
N ASN A 29 -15.09 6.92 20.23
CA ASN A 29 -14.21 7.90 19.62
C ASN A 29 -14.14 9.25 20.37
N GLU A 30 -14.82 9.43 21.53
CA GLU A 30 -14.66 10.67 22.31
C GLU A 30 -13.23 10.73 22.90
N GLY A 31 -12.36 11.56 22.29
CA GLY A 31 -10.98 11.79 22.73
C GLY A 31 -9.90 11.20 21.81
N LEU A 32 -10.27 10.42 20.80
CA LEU A 32 -9.32 9.96 19.79
C LEU A 32 -8.96 11.08 18.80
N ARG A 33 -7.73 11.09 18.34
CA ARG A 33 -7.24 12.03 17.34
C ARG A 33 -7.56 11.54 15.94
N PRO A 34 -8.27 12.31 15.08
CA PRO A 34 -8.56 11.93 13.73
C PRO A 34 -7.31 11.98 12.86
N ILE A 35 -7.03 10.88 12.16
CA ILE A 35 -5.87 10.67 11.29
C ILE A 35 -6.35 10.15 9.93
N THR A 36 -5.71 10.61 8.87
CA THR A 36 -5.98 10.17 7.50
C THR A 36 -4.76 9.47 6.92
N VAL A 37 -4.96 8.28 6.36
CA VAL A 37 -3.98 7.52 5.58
C VAL A 37 -4.50 7.39 4.15
N VAL A 38 -3.68 7.74 3.15
CA VAL A 38 -4.03 7.58 1.73
C VAL A 38 -3.29 6.39 1.16
N LEU A 39 -4.01 5.46 0.55
CA LEU A 39 -3.42 4.30 -0.14
C LEU A 39 -2.82 4.72 -1.49
N ASP A 40 -1.92 3.91 -2.00
CA ASP A 40 -1.28 4.09 -3.31
C ASP A 40 -2.16 3.63 -4.47
N TRP A 41 -3.05 2.68 -4.20
CA TRP A 41 -3.95 2.07 -5.19
C TRP A 41 -5.22 1.52 -4.51
N THR A 42 -6.01 0.72 -5.24
CA THR A 42 -7.13 -0.03 -4.65
C THR A 42 -6.64 -0.93 -3.52
N PRO A 43 -7.47 -1.17 -2.49
CA PRO A 43 -7.10 -2.04 -1.38
C PRO A 43 -6.61 -3.41 -1.86
N ASN A 44 -5.52 -3.86 -1.28
CA ASN A 44 -4.92 -5.15 -1.56
C ASN A 44 -4.06 -5.59 -0.38
N THR A 45 -3.40 -6.73 -0.49
CA THR A 45 -2.64 -7.30 0.62
C THR A 45 -1.41 -6.50 1.05
N ASN A 46 -0.90 -5.57 0.24
CA ASN A 46 0.12 -4.63 0.71
C ASN A 46 -0.37 -3.78 1.88
N HIS A 47 -1.68 -3.55 1.98
CA HIS A 47 -2.33 -2.70 2.99
C HIS A 47 -2.83 -3.47 4.21
N THR A 48 -2.73 -4.80 4.23
CA THR A 48 -3.34 -5.64 5.28
C THR A 48 -2.99 -5.17 6.69
N GLY A 49 -1.74 -4.79 6.94
CA GLY A 49 -1.34 -4.33 8.27
C GLY A 49 -2.08 -3.07 8.76
N LEU A 50 -2.48 -2.17 7.85
CA LEU A 50 -3.29 -0.99 8.17
C LEU A 50 -4.72 -1.40 8.58
N TYR A 51 -5.34 -2.31 7.82
CA TYR A 51 -6.68 -2.81 8.12
C TYR A 51 -6.71 -3.66 9.40
N VAL A 52 -5.67 -4.45 9.64
CA VAL A 52 -5.50 -5.20 10.90
C VAL A 52 -5.37 -4.22 12.08
N ALA A 53 -4.52 -3.19 11.95
CA ALA A 53 -4.37 -2.20 13.02
C ALA A 53 -5.68 -1.49 13.36
N GLN A 54 -6.53 -1.27 12.36
CA GLN A 54 -7.86 -0.69 12.56
C GLN A 54 -8.82 -1.69 13.21
N ALA A 55 -8.91 -2.92 12.71
CA ALA A 55 -9.87 -3.92 13.18
C ALA A 55 -9.56 -4.45 14.58
N GLU A 56 -8.27 -4.61 14.90
CA GLU A 56 -7.81 -5.10 16.21
C GLU A 56 -7.73 -3.98 17.27
N GLY A 57 -8.04 -2.72 16.89
CA GLY A 57 -8.06 -1.58 17.82
C GLY A 57 -6.67 -1.00 18.14
N TYR A 58 -5.61 -1.40 17.44
CA TYR A 58 -4.25 -0.91 17.73
C TYR A 58 -4.11 0.60 17.53
N PHE A 59 -4.85 1.19 16.59
CA PHE A 59 -4.90 2.65 16.45
C PHE A 59 -5.59 3.31 17.63
N GLU A 60 -6.70 2.75 18.10
CA GLU A 60 -7.45 3.27 19.25
C GLU A 60 -6.63 3.20 20.55
N GLU A 61 -5.85 2.13 20.73
CA GLU A 61 -4.90 1.98 21.84
C GLU A 61 -3.83 3.08 21.86
N GLN A 62 -3.49 3.62 20.69
CA GLN A 62 -2.58 4.75 20.54
C GLN A 62 -3.30 6.11 20.55
N GLY A 63 -4.60 6.14 20.82
CA GLY A 63 -5.40 7.35 20.85
C GLY A 63 -5.73 7.92 19.47
N LEU A 64 -5.71 7.11 18.42
CA LEU A 64 -5.93 7.50 17.03
C LEU A 64 -7.26 6.98 16.49
N ASP A 65 -7.98 7.84 15.75
CA ASP A 65 -9.15 7.48 14.93
C ASP A 65 -8.73 7.58 13.46
N VAL A 66 -8.39 6.45 12.85
CA VAL A 66 -7.77 6.39 11.53
C VAL A 66 -8.81 6.15 10.44
N THR A 67 -8.82 7.05 9.45
CA THR A 67 -9.56 6.89 8.19
C THR A 67 -8.59 6.49 7.07
N ILE A 68 -8.82 5.34 6.45
CA ILE A 68 -8.08 4.88 5.26
C ILE A 68 -8.84 5.37 4.02
N MET A 69 -8.13 5.99 3.07
CA MET A 69 -8.70 6.59 1.87
C MET A 69 -8.00 6.11 0.61
N LEU A 70 -8.74 6.03 -0.48
CA LEU A 70 -8.17 5.80 -1.81
C LEU A 70 -7.39 7.03 -2.30
N PRO A 71 -6.42 6.85 -3.21
CA PRO A 71 -5.69 7.97 -3.80
C PRO A 71 -6.63 8.86 -4.62
N GLY A 72 -6.41 10.17 -4.54
CA GLY A 72 -7.05 11.15 -5.40
C GLY A 72 -6.16 11.60 -6.57
N ASP A 73 -6.70 12.46 -7.43
CA ASP A 73 -5.99 12.96 -8.63
C ASP A 73 -4.66 13.69 -8.34
N ALA A 74 -4.50 14.22 -7.13
CA ALA A 74 -3.27 14.92 -6.73
C ALA A 74 -2.07 13.97 -6.49
N GLY A 75 -2.33 12.67 -6.37
CA GLY A 75 -1.36 11.68 -5.95
C GLY A 75 -1.06 11.71 -4.45
N VAL A 76 -0.51 10.60 -3.95
CA VAL A 76 -0.32 10.38 -2.51
C VAL A 76 0.71 11.34 -1.93
N ILE A 77 1.87 11.46 -2.56
CA ILE A 77 2.99 12.27 -2.04
C ILE A 77 2.58 13.74 -1.89
N GLN A 78 1.90 14.30 -2.90
CA GLN A 78 1.44 15.68 -2.85
C GLN A 78 0.37 15.89 -1.77
N THR A 79 -0.54 14.92 -1.61
CA THR A 79 -1.59 14.95 -0.59
C THR A 79 -0.99 14.96 0.82
N VAL A 80 0.02 14.12 1.08
CA VAL A 80 0.73 14.06 2.36
C VAL A 80 1.61 15.29 2.58
N ALA A 81 2.40 15.69 1.59
CA ALA A 81 3.31 16.84 1.72
C ALA A 81 2.57 18.17 1.95
N SER A 82 1.34 18.30 1.44
CA SER A 82 0.49 19.48 1.67
C SER A 82 -0.29 19.45 2.99
N GLY A 83 -0.21 18.35 3.77
CA GLY A 83 -0.94 18.18 5.03
C GLY A 83 -2.42 17.84 4.85
N ASN A 84 -2.86 17.48 3.64
CA ASN A 84 -4.24 17.02 3.39
C ASN A 84 -4.46 15.56 3.82
N ALA A 85 -3.38 14.81 4.04
CA ALA A 85 -3.36 13.54 4.76
C ALA A 85 -2.13 13.51 5.69
N HIS A 86 -2.21 12.72 6.76
CA HIS A 86 -1.13 12.59 7.72
C HIS A 86 -0.08 11.60 7.25
N PHE A 87 -0.54 10.49 6.67
CA PHE A 87 0.29 9.40 6.18
C PHE A 87 -0.18 8.94 4.81
N GLY A 88 0.68 8.22 4.11
CA GLY A 88 0.33 7.61 2.83
C GLY A 88 1.16 6.38 2.53
N VAL A 89 0.65 5.57 1.63
CA VAL A 89 1.40 4.48 0.98
C VAL A 89 1.93 5.01 -0.35
N SER A 90 3.20 4.80 -0.65
CA SER A 90 3.83 5.23 -1.89
C SER A 90 4.99 4.30 -2.23
N TYR A 91 5.88 4.71 -3.13
CA TYR A 91 7.01 3.91 -3.60
C TYR A 91 8.30 4.70 -3.45
N GLN A 92 9.43 4.01 -3.23
CA GLN A 92 10.75 4.66 -3.18
C GLN A 92 11.05 5.44 -4.47
N GLU A 93 10.63 4.92 -5.62
CA GLU A 93 10.75 5.57 -6.93
C GLU A 93 10.10 6.96 -6.95
N GLU A 94 8.81 7.03 -6.64
CA GLU A 94 8.05 8.28 -6.64
C GLU A 94 8.58 9.27 -5.61
N LEU A 95 8.91 8.78 -4.42
CA LEU A 95 9.45 9.64 -3.38
C LEU A 95 10.82 10.23 -3.78
N THR A 96 11.69 9.44 -4.43
CA THR A 96 12.97 9.91 -4.94
C THR A 96 12.77 11.02 -5.97
N LEU A 97 11.84 10.85 -6.93
CA LEU A 97 11.49 11.89 -7.92
C LEU A 97 10.92 13.15 -7.25
N ALA A 98 10.05 12.98 -6.26
CA ALA A 98 9.47 14.11 -5.52
C ALA A 98 10.53 14.89 -4.73
N ARG A 99 11.50 14.19 -4.13
CA ARG A 99 12.63 14.81 -3.41
C ARG A 99 13.51 15.66 -4.31
N VAL A 100 13.74 15.26 -5.57
CA VAL A 100 14.44 16.09 -6.57
C VAL A 100 13.71 17.43 -6.76
N GLN A 101 12.38 17.42 -6.74
CA GLN A 101 11.53 18.61 -6.82
C GLN A 101 11.36 19.34 -5.48
N ARG A 102 12.02 18.89 -4.41
CA ARG A 102 11.95 19.44 -3.06
C ARG A 102 10.57 19.32 -2.42
N VAL A 103 9.80 18.31 -2.78
CA VAL A 103 8.55 17.99 -2.10
C VAL A 103 8.89 17.47 -0.69
N PRO A 104 8.32 18.09 0.39
CA PRO A 104 8.75 17.81 1.76
C PRO A 104 8.03 16.58 2.34
N ALA A 105 8.31 15.41 1.78
CA ALA A 105 7.84 14.10 2.24
C ALA A 105 9.04 13.18 2.50
N LEU A 106 8.87 12.24 3.44
CA LEU A 106 9.89 11.23 3.76
C LEU A 106 9.25 9.87 4.03
N SER A 107 10.00 8.80 3.76
CA SER A 107 9.61 7.44 4.09
C SER A 107 9.88 7.16 5.58
N ILE A 108 8.91 6.51 6.23
CA ILE A 108 8.98 6.12 7.64
C ILE A 108 8.99 4.60 7.87
N ALA A 109 8.69 3.82 6.82
CA ALA A 109 8.85 2.36 6.83
C ALA A 109 8.84 1.78 5.41
N ALA A 110 9.56 0.68 5.20
CA ALA A 110 9.35 -0.22 4.07
C ALA A 110 8.21 -1.20 4.42
N VAL A 111 7.18 -1.29 3.57
CA VAL A 111 6.08 -2.24 3.80
C VAL A 111 6.53 -3.65 3.47
N ILE A 112 7.25 -3.82 2.38
CA ILE A 112 7.84 -5.09 1.92
C ILE A 112 9.34 -4.87 1.76
N GLN A 113 10.15 -5.80 2.26
CA GLN A 113 11.61 -5.63 2.35
C GLN A 113 12.33 -5.76 1.01
N HIS A 114 11.87 -6.63 0.13
CA HIS A 114 12.47 -6.85 -1.18
C HIS A 114 11.45 -6.64 -2.29
N ASN A 115 11.90 -6.13 -3.41
CA ASN A 115 11.03 -5.87 -4.55
C ASN A 115 10.43 -7.17 -5.11
N THR A 116 9.11 -7.32 -5.00
CA THR A 116 8.36 -8.48 -5.48
C THR A 116 7.80 -8.30 -6.90
N SER A 117 8.16 -7.20 -7.57
CA SER A 117 7.71 -6.91 -8.92
C SER A 117 8.67 -7.41 -9.99
N GLY A 118 8.19 -7.45 -11.20
CA GLY A 118 8.97 -7.87 -12.36
C GLY A 118 8.16 -7.88 -13.65
N PHE A 119 8.77 -8.42 -14.69
CA PHE A 119 8.13 -8.54 -15.99
C PHE A 119 7.42 -9.87 -16.09
N ALA A 120 6.10 -9.81 -16.24
CA ALA A 120 5.23 -10.96 -16.41
C ALA A 120 4.83 -11.15 -17.87
N SER A 121 4.85 -12.38 -18.34
CA SER A 121 4.41 -12.73 -19.69
C SER A 121 3.75 -14.12 -19.71
N PRO A 122 2.74 -14.38 -20.54
CA PRO A 122 2.23 -15.73 -20.75
C PRO A 122 3.36 -16.68 -21.19
N VAL A 123 3.42 -17.89 -20.64
CA VAL A 123 4.45 -18.89 -21.01
C VAL A 123 4.48 -19.13 -22.52
N ALA A 124 3.33 -19.04 -23.20
CA ALA A 124 3.22 -19.20 -24.66
C ALA A 124 3.98 -18.12 -25.46
N LYS A 125 4.29 -16.95 -24.87
CA LYS A 125 5.07 -15.89 -25.51
C LYS A 125 6.58 -16.18 -25.48
N ASN A 126 7.02 -17.20 -24.72
CA ASN A 126 8.40 -17.64 -24.58
C ASN A 126 9.40 -16.53 -24.22
N ILE A 127 8.99 -15.62 -23.34
CA ILE A 127 9.83 -14.57 -22.77
C ILE A 127 10.34 -15.07 -21.41
N LYS A 128 11.65 -15.35 -21.30
CA LYS A 128 12.28 -15.94 -20.10
C LYS A 128 13.39 -15.11 -19.53
N SER A 129 13.90 -14.14 -20.29
CA SER A 129 14.94 -13.22 -19.87
C SER A 129 14.81 -11.91 -20.64
N PRO A 130 15.48 -10.82 -20.20
CA PRO A 130 15.42 -9.52 -20.88
C PRO A 130 15.79 -9.54 -22.37
N LYS A 131 16.67 -10.43 -22.81
CA LYS A 131 16.99 -10.54 -24.25
C LYS A 131 15.80 -10.94 -25.12
N ASP A 132 14.82 -11.63 -24.54
CA ASP A 132 13.61 -12.09 -25.23
C ASP A 132 12.60 -10.96 -25.45
N PHE A 133 12.85 -9.75 -24.91
CA PHE A 133 12.03 -8.55 -25.11
C PHE A 133 12.19 -7.95 -26.52
N VAL A 134 13.27 -8.29 -27.23
CA VAL A 134 13.51 -7.82 -28.59
C VAL A 134 12.35 -8.19 -29.52
N GLY A 135 11.77 -7.18 -30.18
CA GLY A 135 10.62 -7.35 -31.08
C GLY A 135 9.29 -7.62 -30.40
N LYS A 136 9.24 -7.47 -29.06
CA LYS A 136 8.01 -7.64 -28.27
C LYS A 136 7.35 -6.32 -27.94
N THR A 137 6.08 -6.38 -27.61
CA THR A 137 5.29 -5.24 -27.15
C THR A 137 5.16 -5.27 -25.63
N TYR A 138 5.72 -4.24 -24.99
CA TYR A 138 5.56 -3.95 -23.58
C TYR A 138 4.33 -3.08 -23.35
N GLY A 139 3.47 -3.47 -22.40
CA GLY A 139 2.37 -2.65 -21.92
C GLY A 139 2.68 -2.08 -20.54
N GLY A 140 2.71 -0.75 -20.43
CA GLY A 140 3.00 -0.06 -19.20
C GLY A 140 2.02 1.07 -18.91
N TRP A 141 2.26 1.79 -17.81
CA TRP A 141 1.47 2.97 -17.42
C TRP A 141 2.06 4.28 -17.91
N GLY A 142 3.22 4.23 -18.61
CA GLY A 142 3.86 5.37 -19.28
C GLY A 142 4.83 6.15 -18.39
N SER A 143 5.38 5.54 -17.34
CA SER A 143 6.48 6.11 -16.57
C SER A 143 7.80 6.02 -17.35
N PRO A 144 8.62 7.07 -17.39
CA PRO A 144 9.97 6.99 -17.94
C PRO A 144 10.87 5.97 -17.25
N VAL A 145 10.57 5.61 -16.01
CA VAL A 145 11.32 4.62 -15.25
C VAL A 145 11.11 3.22 -15.82
N GLU A 146 9.93 2.88 -16.33
CA GLU A 146 9.67 1.59 -16.98
C GLU A 146 10.62 1.33 -18.15
N GLU A 147 10.73 2.32 -19.06
CA GLU A 147 11.63 2.25 -20.20
C GLU A 147 13.09 2.14 -19.76
N ALA A 148 13.51 2.93 -18.77
CA ALA A 148 14.87 2.93 -18.25
C ALA A 148 15.24 1.59 -17.59
N VAL A 149 14.31 0.96 -16.86
CA VAL A 149 14.52 -0.38 -16.28
C VAL A 149 14.65 -1.42 -17.38
N ILE A 150 13.73 -1.45 -18.35
CA ILE A 150 13.79 -2.38 -19.48
C ILE A 150 15.11 -2.22 -20.25
N GLU A 151 15.50 -0.97 -20.57
CA GLU A 151 16.77 -0.70 -21.24
C GLU A 151 17.95 -1.20 -20.41
N SER A 152 17.96 -0.94 -19.11
CA SER A 152 19.04 -1.35 -18.22
C SER A 152 19.21 -2.85 -18.19
N VAL A 153 18.11 -3.60 -17.98
CA VAL A 153 18.19 -5.06 -17.85
C VAL A 153 18.51 -5.74 -19.20
N MET A 154 18.06 -5.17 -20.31
CA MET A 154 18.44 -5.65 -21.64
C MET A 154 19.92 -5.38 -21.95
N GLN A 155 20.46 -4.24 -21.54
CA GLN A 155 21.89 -3.92 -21.68
C GLN A 155 22.78 -4.90 -20.90
N LEU A 156 22.35 -5.37 -19.73
CA LEU A 156 23.08 -6.41 -18.98
C LEU A 156 23.23 -7.71 -19.76
N GLU A 157 22.26 -8.03 -20.63
CA GLU A 157 22.31 -9.18 -21.53
C GLU A 157 22.89 -8.86 -22.94
N GLY A 158 23.43 -7.65 -23.13
CA GLY A 158 24.10 -7.23 -24.37
C GLY A 158 23.17 -6.92 -25.54
N VAL A 159 21.87 -6.67 -25.27
CA VAL A 159 20.86 -6.31 -26.28
C VAL A 159 20.32 -4.92 -26.04
N SER A 160 19.71 -4.32 -27.09
CA SER A 160 19.16 -2.97 -27.05
C SER A 160 17.63 -2.99 -26.91
N ALA A 161 17.10 -2.06 -26.13
CA ALA A 161 15.65 -1.87 -26.02
C ALA A 161 15.00 -1.15 -27.23
N ARG A 162 15.80 -0.75 -28.25
CA ARG A 162 15.29 -0.02 -29.42
C ARG A 162 14.21 -0.78 -30.22
N ASP A 163 14.24 -2.09 -30.13
CA ASP A 163 13.30 -2.97 -30.82
C ASP A 163 12.13 -3.44 -29.94
N VAL A 164 12.01 -2.87 -28.71
CA VAL A 164 10.83 -3.07 -27.85
C VAL A 164 9.78 -2.05 -28.25
N ASN A 165 8.56 -2.51 -28.48
CA ASN A 165 7.44 -1.62 -28.73
C ASN A 165 6.76 -1.25 -27.42
N PHE A 166 6.88 0.01 -26.97
CA PHE A 166 6.24 0.49 -25.73
C PHE A 166 4.85 1.05 -26.03
N ILE A 167 3.85 0.56 -25.33
CA ILE A 167 2.48 1.11 -25.38
C ILE A 167 1.98 1.41 -23.98
N ASN A 168 1.30 2.54 -23.82
CA ASN A 168 0.60 2.87 -22.59
C ASN A 168 -0.77 2.18 -22.60
N ILE A 169 -1.00 1.27 -21.65
CA ILE A 169 -2.27 0.55 -21.48
C ILE A 169 -3.13 1.12 -20.35
N GLY A 170 -2.59 2.08 -19.57
CA GLY A 170 -3.28 2.64 -18.39
C GLY A 170 -3.68 1.55 -17.40
N ASP A 171 -4.94 1.60 -16.95
CA ASP A 171 -5.51 0.67 -15.96
C ASP A 171 -6.16 -0.57 -16.59
N VAL A 172 -5.78 -0.95 -17.82
CA VAL A 172 -6.31 -2.16 -18.44
C VAL A 172 -5.83 -3.38 -17.68
N ASP A 173 -6.78 -4.29 -17.39
CA ASP A 173 -6.49 -5.57 -16.74
C ASP A 173 -5.38 -6.35 -17.48
N PHE A 174 -4.39 -6.83 -16.73
CA PHE A 174 -3.22 -7.54 -17.25
C PHE A 174 -3.60 -8.72 -18.16
N PHE A 175 -4.53 -9.55 -17.73
CA PHE A 175 -4.92 -10.76 -18.48
C PHE A 175 -5.63 -10.43 -19.79
N THR A 176 -6.39 -9.35 -19.80
CA THR A 176 -7.00 -8.83 -21.03
C THR A 176 -5.94 -8.27 -21.97
N ALA A 177 -5.00 -7.49 -21.47
CA ALA A 177 -3.96 -6.86 -22.28
C ALA A 177 -3.03 -7.88 -22.93
N VAL A 178 -2.52 -8.88 -22.18
CA VAL A 178 -1.58 -9.91 -22.70
C VAL A 178 -2.22 -10.90 -23.68
N GLN A 179 -3.55 -11.00 -23.70
CA GLN A 179 -4.28 -11.81 -24.67
C GLN A 179 -4.49 -11.11 -26.00
N ARG A 180 -4.45 -9.77 -26.04
CA ARG A 180 -4.84 -8.97 -27.20
C ARG A 180 -3.71 -8.10 -27.77
N ASP A 181 -3.12 -7.29 -26.90
CA ASP A 181 -2.43 -6.09 -27.34
C ASP A 181 -0.92 -6.10 -27.00
N ILE A 182 -0.50 -6.84 -25.96
CA ILE A 182 0.87 -6.84 -25.47
C ILE A 182 1.45 -8.25 -25.34
N ASP A 183 2.77 -8.33 -25.21
CA ASP A 183 3.48 -9.58 -24.97
C ASP A 183 3.88 -9.75 -23.51
N PHE A 184 4.19 -8.65 -22.82
CA PHE A 184 4.57 -8.63 -21.40
C PHE A 184 4.26 -7.27 -20.78
N ALA A 185 4.17 -7.27 -19.45
CA ALA A 185 3.95 -6.06 -18.64
C ALA A 185 4.71 -6.16 -17.32
N TRP A 186 4.88 -5.02 -16.65
CA TRP A 186 5.32 -5.01 -15.26
C TRP A 186 4.17 -5.46 -14.37
N ALA A 187 4.46 -6.37 -13.44
CA ALA A 187 3.47 -6.93 -12.53
C ALA A 187 4.07 -7.15 -11.13
N PHE A 188 3.22 -7.07 -10.12
CA PHE A 188 3.57 -7.45 -8.75
C PHE A 188 3.10 -8.89 -8.51
N TYR A 189 4.04 -9.79 -8.20
CA TYR A 189 3.72 -11.21 -8.07
C TYR A 189 2.68 -11.48 -6.99
N ALA A 190 2.78 -10.77 -5.86
CA ALA A 190 1.84 -10.90 -4.76
C ALA A 190 0.36 -10.72 -5.15
N TRP A 191 0.09 -10.03 -6.25
CA TRP A 191 -1.27 -9.82 -6.76
C TRP A 191 -1.48 -10.49 -8.09
N THR A 192 -0.93 -9.94 -9.17
CA THR A 192 -1.10 -10.48 -10.53
C THR A 192 -0.53 -11.87 -10.71
N GLY A 193 0.62 -12.20 -10.09
CA GLY A 193 1.21 -13.54 -10.15
C GLY A 193 0.34 -14.59 -9.46
N ILE A 194 -0.14 -14.29 -8.25
CA ILE A 194 -1.05 -15.16 -7.50
C ILE A 194 -2.38 -15.33 -8.24
N GLU A 195 -2.94 -14.25 -8.78
CA GLU A 195 -4.16 -14.32 -9.58
C GLU A 195 -3.98 -15.23 -10.84
N ALA A 196 -2.82 -15.16 -11.47
CA ALA A 196 -2.50 -16.03 -12.59
C ALA A 196 -2.48 -17.52 -12.20
N GLU A 197 -1.92 -17.85 -11.01
CA GLU A 197 -1.97 -19.20 -10.48
C GLU A 197 -3.40 -19.69 -10.25
N LEU A 198 -4.24 -18.88 -9.61
CA LEU A 198 -5.65 -19.19 -9.34
C LEU A 198 -6.46 -19.39 -10.63
N ARG A 199 -6.16 -18.58 -11.65
CA ARG A 199 -6.79 -18.68 -12.97
C ARG A 199 -6.25 -19.83 -13.82
N ASN A 200 -5.24 -20.59 -13.36
CA ASN A 200 -4.50 -21.56 -14.16
C ASN A 200 -3.94 -20.94 -15.46
N PHE A 201 -3.47 -19.70 -15.37
CA PHE A 201 -2.88 -18.94 -16.47
C PHE A 201 -1.35 -18.87 -16.27
N PRO A 202 -0.57 -19.80 -16.86
CA PRO A 202 0.85 -19.90 -16.54
C PRO A 202 1.63 -18.71 -17.08
N LEU A 203 2.37 -18.04 -16.16
CA LEU A 203 3.25 -16.92 -16.46
C LEU A 203 4.72 -17.29 -16.33
N ASN A 204 5.57 -16.67 -17.16
CA ASN A 204 6.96 -16.45 -16.84
C ASN A 204 7.02 -15.13 -16.05
N MET A 205 7.70 -15.13 -14.90
CA MET A 205 7.97 -13.95 -14.10
C MET A 205 9.47 -13.72 -14.04
N ILE A 206 9.92 -12.53 -14.42
CA ILE A 206 11.32 -12.10 -14.39
C ILE A 206 11.41 -10.99 -13.34
N TYR A 207 11.80 -11.35 -12.12
CA TYR A 207 11.89 -10.37 -11.02
C TYR A 207 13.00 -9.37 -11.27
N VAL A 208 12.71 -8.08 -11.12
CA VAL A 208 13.69 -7.02 -11.37
C VAL A 208 14.84 -7.06 -10.37
N LYS A 209 14.60 -7.44 -9.12
CA LYS A 209 15.62 -7.60 -8.08
C LYS A 209 16.67 -8.68 -8.41
N ASP A 210 16.29 -9.71 -9.15
CA ASP A 210 17.19 -10.81 -9.53
C ASP A 210 18.11 -10.40 -10.70
N LEU A 211 17.77 -9.33 -11.41
CA LEU A 211 18.53 -8.82 -12.56
C LEU A 211 19.61 -7.80 -12.14
N SER A 212 19.34 -7.00 -11.11
CA SER A 212 20.27 -6.00 -10.61
C SER A 212 19.98 -5.66 -9.16
N PRO A 213 21.02 -5.64 -8.27
CA PRO A 213 20.82 -5.26 -6.87
C PRO A 213 20.23 -3.86 -6.68
N GLN A 214 20.46 -2.93 -7.61
CA GLN A 214 19.89 -1.58 -7.55
C GLN A 214 18.38 -1.56 -7.79
N LEU A 215 17.82 -2.62 -8.40
CA LEU A 215 16.40 -2.75 -8.64
C LEU A 215 15.64 -3.48 -7.51
N ASP A 216 16.36 -3.84 -6.44
CA ASP A 216 15.76 -4.33 -5.19
C ASP A 216 15.45 -3.16 -4.23
N TYR A 217 14.69 -2.18 -4.72
CA TYR A 217 14.27 -1.00 -3.99
C TYR A 217 12.92 -1.23 -3.28
N TYR A 218 12.62 -0.36 -2.29
CA TYR A 218 11.41 -0.50 -1.48
C TYR A 218 10.14 -0.11 -2.23
N THR A 219 9.22 -1.07 -2.34
CA THR A 219 7.91 -0.88 -2.95
C THR A 219 6.91 -1.91 -2.38
N PRO A 220 5.86 -1.46 -1.61
CA PRO A 220 5.61 -0.07 -1.21
C PRO A 220 6.34 0.38 0.05
N ILE A 221 6.22 1.70 0.36
CA ILE A 221 6.69 2.36 1.57
C ILE A 221 5.56 3.12 2.25
N LEU A 222 5.68 3.35 3.56
CA LEU A 222 4.85 4.33 4.28
C LEU A 222 5.58 5.69 4.31
N ILE A 223 4.83 6.75 4.04
CA ILE A 223 5.34 8.13 4.03
C ILE A 223 4.59 9.04 4.97
N THR A 224 5.25 10.11 5.40
CA THR A 224 4.65 11.26 6.06
C THR A 224 5.30 12.55 5.56
N SER A 225 4.78 13.74 5.96
CA SER A 225 5.42 15.01 5.64
C SER A 225 6.58 15.31 6.60
N GLU A 226 7.61 16.02 6.10
CA GLU A 226 8.69 16.54 6.96
C GLU A 226 8.14 17.43 8.07
N GLN A 227 7.09 18.21 7.77
CA GLN A 227 6.45 19.07 8.74
C GLN A 227 5.83 18.26 9.88
N LEU A 228 5.02 17.23 9.58
CA LEU A 228 4.39 16.42 10.62
C LEU A 228 5.44 15.68 11.46
N ALA A 229 6.48 15.13 10.81
CA ALA A 229 7.56 14.46 11.49
C ALA A 229 8.34 15.38 12.47
N ALA A 230 8.46 16.67 12.14
CA ALA A 230 9.14 17.65 12.97
C ALA A 230 8.25 18.24 14.07
N ASP A 231 7.00 18.57 13.72
CA ASP A 231 6.08 19.29 14.61
C ASP A 231 5.40 18.37 15.63
N ASP A 232 5.15 17.11 15.25
CA ASP A 232 4.50 16.13 16.12
C ASP A 232 5.07 14.71 15.96
N PRO A 233 6.33 14.49 16.35
CA PRO A 233 6.99 13.19 16.26
C PRO A 233 6.29 12.10 17.09
N GLU A 234 5.61 12.47 18.17
CA GLU A 234 4.89 11.52 19.02
C GLU A 234 3.65 10.95 18.30
N LEU A 235 2.98 11.75 17.48
CA LEU A 235 1.91 11.25 16.61
C LEU A 235 2.44 10.21 15.62
N VAL A 236 3.58 10.52 14.97
CA VAL A 236 4.17 9.61 13.99
C VAL A 236 4.59 8.29 14.66
N LYS A 237 5.17 8.35 15.87
CA LYS A 237 5.49 7.15 16.66
C LYS A 237 4.26 6.35 17.05
N ALA A 238 3.20 7.01 17.51
CA ALA A 238 1.94 6.38 17.87
C ALA A 238 1.33 5.62 16.67
N PHE A 239 1.29 6.28 15.51
CA PHE A 239 0.85 5.66 14.27
C PHE A 239 1.71 4.44 13.91
N MET A 240 3.04 4.60 13.92
CA MET A 240 3.97 3.52 13.59
C MET A 240 3.92 2.36 14.58
N ALA A 241 3.65 2.62 15.86
CA ALA A 241 3.46 1.56 16.86
C ALA A 241 2.25 0.68 16.52
N ALA A 242 1.11 1.29 16.18
CA ALA A 242 -0.10 0.57 15.79
C ALA A 242 0.08 -0.20 14.48
N VAL A 243 0.65 0.45 13.46
CA VAL A 243 0.87 -0.17 12.15
C VAL A 243 1.86 -1.33 12.22
N THR A 244 2.93 -1.20 13.01
CA THR A 244 3.88 -2.29 13.23
C THR A 244 3.18 -3.52 13.82
N GLN A 245 2.32 -3.34 14.84
CA GLN A 245 1.52 -4.44 15.40
C GLN A 245 0.62 -5.06 14.34
N GLY A 246 0.01 -4.25 13.47
CA GLY A 246 -0.83 -4.73 12.37
C GLY A 246 -0.07 -5.62 11.38
N TYR A 247 1.13 -5.22 10.95
CA TYR A 247 1.93 -6.06 10.06
C TYR A 247 2.54 -7.28 10.78
N GLU A 248 2.96 -7.16 12.04
CA GLU A 248 3.41 -8.30 12.84
C GLU A 248 2.27 -9.33 13.02
N PHE A 249 1.04 -8.88 13.24
CA PHE A 249 -0.13 -9.75 13.26
C PHE A 249 -0.34 -10.43 11.89
N ALA A 250 -0.26 -9.68 10.79
CA ALA A 250 -0.46 -10.19 9.43
C ALA A 250 0.60 -11.23 9.02
N MET A 251 1.84 -11.09 9.53
CA MET A 251 2.89 -12.08 9.37
C MET A 251 2.62 -13.36 10.19
N ALA A 252 2.23 -13.18 11.45
CA ALA A 252 2.03 -14.30 12.36
C ALA A 252 0.72 -15.07 12.11
N ASN A 253 -0.31 -14.41 11.59
CA ASN A 253 -1.66 -14.92 11.41
C ASN A 253 -2.23 -14.59 10.02
N PRO A 254 -1.61 -15.06 8.93
CA PRO A 254 -1.96 -14.62 7.57
C PRO A 254 -3.42 -14.93 7.18
N GLU A 255 -3.98 -16.05 7.64
CA GLU A 255 -5.38 -16.39 7.37
C GLU A 255 -6.35 -15.40 8.06
N ALA A 256 -6.12 -15.10 9.34
CA ALA A 256 -6.96 -14.16 10.07
C ALA A 256 -6.83 -12.74 9.50
N ALA A 257 -5.62 -12.32 9.11
CA ALA A 257 -5.37 -11.03 8.49
C ALA A 257 -6.06 -10.89 7.13
N ALA A 258 -6.10 -11.95 6.33
CA ALA A 258 -6.86 -11.99 5.08
C ALA A 258 -8.37 -11.79 5.33
N GLU A 259 -8.94 -12.46 6.33
CA GLU A 259 -10.37 -12.30 6.67
C GLU A 259 -10.69 -10.89 7.18
N ILE A 260 -9.77 -10.26 7.91
CA ILE A 260 -9.91 -8.86 8.34
C ILE A 260 -9.96 -7.92 7.12
N LEU A 261 -9.03 -8.08 6.16
CA LEU A 261 -9.04 -7.28 4.93
C LEU A 261 -10.34 -7.50 4.14
N LEU A 262 -10.79 -8.74 3.99
CA LEU A 262 -12.03 -9.08 3.29
C LEU A 262 -13.29 -8.54 4.00
N ALA A 263 -13.27 -8.46 5.33
CA ALA A 263 -14.38 -7.85 6.08
C ALA A 263 -14.45 -6.33 5.87
N ALA A 264 -13.31 -5.67 5.73
CA ALA A 264 -13.22 -4.24 5.46
C ALA A 264 -13.53 -3.91 3.99
N GLU A 265 -13.11 -4.77 3.06
CA GLU A 265 -13.19 -4.56 1.61
C GLU A 265 -13.90 -5.78 0.94
N PRO A 266 -15.24 -5.87 1.06
CA PRO A 266 -15.99 -7.05 0.66
C PRO A 266 -16.06 -7.27 -0.87
N ASP A 267 -15.65 -6.30 -1.67
CA ASP A 267 -15.62 -6.40 -3.13
C ASP A 267 -14.35 -7.11 -3.66
N LEU A 268 -13.37 -7.39 -2.79
CA LEU A 268 -12.15 -8.13 -3.15
C LEU A 268 -12.44 -9.62 -3.39
N ASP A 269 -11.69 -10.22 -4.31
CA ASP A 269 -11.75 -11.68 -4.54
C ASP A 269 -11.18 -12.42 -3.33
N PRO A 270 -11.98 -13.25 -2.63
CA PRO A 270 -11.54 -13.90 -1.40
C PRO A 270 -10.40 -14.91 -1.60
N ASP A 271 -10.37 -15.62 -2.72
CA ASP A 271 -9.33 -16.61 -3.00
C ASP A 271 -8.00 -15.91 -3.30
N LEU A 272 -8.05 -14.78 -4.03
CA LEU A 272 -6.88 -13.96 -4.30
C LEU A 272 -6.32 -13.36 -3.01
N VAL A 273 -7.15 -12.74 -2.17
CA VAL A 273 -6.71 -12.14 -0.91
C VAL A 273 -6.05 -13.17 0.01
N ARG A 274 -6.66 -14.34 0.20
CA ARG A 274 -6.11 -15.40 1.05
C ARG A 274 -4.77 -15.93 0.52
N ALA A 275 -4.70 -16.22 -0.77
CA ALA A 275 -3.48 -16.73 -1.37
C ALA A 275 -2.36 -15.68 -1.38
N SER A 276 -2.68 -14.44 -1.70
CA SER A 276 -1.74 -13.32 -1.69
C SER A 276 -1.22 -13.01 -0.29
N GLN A 277 -2.11 -12.97 0.72
CA GLN A 277 -1.71 -12.73 2.11
C GLN A 277 -0.80 -13.85 2.64
N ALA A 278 -1.12 -15.11 2.34
CA ALA A 278 -0.27 -16.25 2.72
C ALA A 278 1.11 -16.16 2.06
N TRP A 279 1.18 -15.70 0.81
CA TRP A 279 2.44 -15.54 0.09
C TRP A 279 3.27 -14.35 0.60
N LEU A 280 2.62 -13.25 1.01
CA LEU A 280 3.29 -12.04 1.50
C LEU A 280 3.78 -12.15 2.95
N ALA A 281 3.21 -13.03 3.75
CA ALA A 281 3.42 -13.07 5.19
C ALA A 281 4.91 -13.10 5.60
N ASP A 282 5.75 -13.86 4.91
CA ASP A 282 7.18 -13.94 5.15
C ASP A 282 8.00 -12.84 4.44
N LYS A 283 7.38 -12.03 3.57
CA LYS A 283 8.06 -11.02 2.76
C LYS A 283 7.94 -9.60 3.28
N TYR A 284 6.99 -9.35 4.18
CA TYR A 284 6.86 -8.03 4.79
C TYR A 284 8.12 -7.63 5.56
N GLN A 285 8.69 -8.56 6.32
CA GLN A 285 9.92 -8.32 7.09
C GLN A 285 11.14 -8.96 6.46
N ASP A 286 11.02 -10.18 5.89
CA ASP A 286 12.08 -10.99 5.28
C ASP A 286 13.36 -11.02 6.14
N ASP A 287 14.50 -10.56 5.62
CA ASP A 287 15.81 -10.53 6.29
C ASP A 287 16.02 -9.33 7.23
N ALA A 288 15.06 -8.39 7.28
CA ALA A 288 15.18 -7.22 8.13
C ALA A 288 15.09 -7.58 9.63
N PRO A 289 15.86 -6.93 10.50
CA PRO A 289 15.81 -7.18 11.94
C PRO A 289 14.44 -6.94 12.57
N ARG A 290 13.65 -6.03 11.99
CA ARG A 290 12.26 -5.71 12.36
C ARG A 290 11.50 -5.25 11.14
N TRP A 291 10.16 -5.41 11.17
CA TRP A 291 9.32 -4.90 10.10
C TRP A 291 9.50 -3.38 9.93
N GLY A 292 9.47 -2.93 8.70
CA GLY A 292 9.52 -1.51 8.34
C GLY A 292 10.93 -0.93 8.25
N GLN A 293 11.96 -1.62 8.74
CA GLN A 293 13.34 -1.10 8.76
C GLN A 293 13.89 -0.91 7.35
N GLN A 294 14.46 0.27 7.11
CA GLN A 294 15.05 0.66 5.84
C GLN A 294 16.58 0.74 5.96
N LYS A 295 17.28 0.37 4.90
CA LYS A 295 18.75 0.40 4.80
C LYS A 295 19.16 1.56 3.91
N LEU A 296 20.17 2.32 4.33
CA LEU A 296 20.70 3.46 3.57
C LEU A 296 21.23 3.02 2.19
N GLU A 297 21.86 1.86 2.13
CA GLU A 297 22.47 1.31 0.92
C GLU A 297 21.43 1.05 -0.18
N VAL A 298 20.20 0.69 0.19
CA VAL A 298 19.10 0.50 -0.77
C VAL A 298 18.67 1.84 -1.38
N TRP A 299 18.55 2.87 -0.53
CA TRP A 299 18.21 4.22 -0.97
C TRP A 299 19.30 4.84 -1.86
N GLU A 300 20.58 4.73 -1.44
CA GLU A 300 21.71 5.21 -2.20
C GLU A 300 21.82 4.48 -3.55
N GLY A 301 21.79 3.14 -3.54
CA GLY A 301 21.96 2.34 -4.75
C GLY A 301 20.89 2.61 -5.80
N TYR A 302 19.62 2.73 -5.39
CA TYR A 302 18.54 3.05 -6.33
C TYR A 302 18.62 4.51 -6.83
N THR A 303 18.92 5.46 -5.96
CA THR A 303 19.08 6.88 -6.35
C THR A 303 20.24 7.09 -7.32
N GLU A 304 21.39 6.45 -7.07
CA GLU A 304 22.54 6.47 -7.97
C GLU A 304 22.19 5.84 -9.33
N TRP A 305 21.44 4.73 -9.31
CA TRP A 305 20.96 4.11 -10.53
C TRP A 305 20.05 5.06 -11.33
N MET A 306 19.06 5.67 -10.71
CA MET A 306 18.16 6.64 -11.35
C MET A 306 18.95 7.83 -11.96
N LEU A 307 19.93 8.34 -11.20
CA LEU A 307 20.81 9.43 -11.67
C LEU A 307 21.63 9.00 -12.90
N SER A 308 22.20 7.78 -12.87
CA SER A 308 22.99 7.23 -13.97
C SER A 308 22.18 7.03 -15.28
N LYS A 309 20.86 6.87 -15.13
CA LYS A 309 19.92 6.74 -16.26
C LYS A 309 19.32 8.07 -16.72
N GLY A 310 19.72 9.18 -16.09
CA GLY A 310 19.20 10.50 -16.43
C GLY A 310 17.74 10.72 -16.01
N LEU A 311 17.21 9.88 -15.12
CA LEU A 311 15.87 10.02 -14.56
C LEU A 311 15.80 11.11 -13.49
N LEU A 312 16.93 11.45 -12.90
CA LEU A 312 17.05 12.55 -11.94
C LEU A 312 17.87 13.69 -12.55
N GLU A 313 17.36 14.92 -12.44
CA GLU A 313 18.06 16.11 -12.90
C GLU A 313 19.26 16.51 -12.02
N LYS A 314 19.27 16.05 -10.78
CA LYS A 314 20.30 16.34 -9.76
C LYS A 314 20.29 15.30 -8.65
N GLU A 315 21.41 15.25 -7.91
CA GLU A 315 21.52 14.47 -6.70
C GLU A 315 20.55 14.97 -5.61
N ILE A 316 20.12 14.06 -4.76
CA ILE A 316 19.36 14.33 -3.53
C ILE A 316 20.17 13.88 -2.33
N ASP A 317 19.91 14.47 -1.16
CA ASP A 317 20.39 13.95 0.10
C ASP A 317 19.45 12.79 0.54
N VAL A 318 19.86 11.57 0.22
CA VAL A 318 19.08 10.37 0.52
C VAL A 318 18.80 10.17 2.01
N LYS A 319 19.66 10.71 2.90
CA LYS A 319 19.46 10.63 4.34
C LYS A 319 18.26 11.45 4.82
N GLN A 320 17.78 12.38 4.00
CA GLN A 320 16.57 13.13 4.25
C GLN A 320 15.34 12.51 3.57
N ALA A 321 15.51 11.47 2.76
CA ALA A 321 14.41 10.82 2.07
C ALA A 321 13.69 9.79 2.94
N PHE A 322 14.36 9.28 3.98
CA PHE A 322 13.78 8.27 4.87
C PHE A 322 14.31 8.41 6.30
N THR A 323 13.61 7.79 7.26
CA THR A 323 14.08 7.58 8.62
C THR A 323 13.53 6.28 9.22
N ASN A 324 14.25 5.71 10.17
CA ASN A 324 13.81 4.60 11.00
C ASN A 324 13.48 5.04 12.45
N ASP A 325 13.52 6.34 12.75
CA ASP A 325 13.43 6.88 14.11
C ASP A 325 12.03 6.74 14.73
N PHE A 326 11.02 6.49 13.90
CA PHE A 326 9.64 6.31 14.33
C PHE A 326 9.23 4.83 14.49
N LEU A 327 10.08 3.89 14.06
CA LEU A 327 9.83 2.47 14.29
C LEU A 327 9.95 2.14 15.77
N PRO A 328 9.03 1.35 16.34
CA PRO A 328 9.08 0.95 17.75
C PRO A 328 10.42 0.31 18.13
N ASP A 329 10.92 0.64 19.32
CA ASP A 329 12.00 -0.12 19.94
C ASP A 329 11.48 -1.52 20.28
N ARG A 330 12.30 -2.54 20.04
CA ARG A 330 11.94 -3.93 20.41
C ARG A 330 12.22 -4.17 21.88
#